data_3f73b33d054894d14e60a48f9b63761a
#
_entry.id   3f73b33d054894d14e60a48f9b63761a
#
_cell.length_a   1.000
_cell.length_b   1.000
_cell.length_c   1.000
_cell.angle_alpha   90.00
_cell.angle_beta   90.00
_cell.angle_gamma   90.00
#
_symmetry.space_group_name_H-M   'P 1'
#
loop_
_entity.id
_entity.type
_entity.pdbx_description
1 polymer ?
#
loop_
_entity_poly.entity_id
_entity_poly.type
_entity_poly.pdbx_seq_one_letter_code
_entity_poly.pdbx_strand_id
1 'polypeptide(L)'
;MAVAGQQAMDRSDFHSSEDNVIDRAAIIDEENSMLVGKEVEDTTPLTATKGMKGTPGIVQDTKSNEIVKSFADEVVEPINITNFETTDNVTPEVIVPNGSAAIFSQAGGTGWICNDGDELIYRFEKFPSEVGAQTLVIGYILDGVMYPGEKYLVEDGEYRHKIDKSGEYFVYVINASSDPLSLKSGDICN
;
A
#
# COMPACT_ATOMS: atom_id res chain seq x y z
N MET A 1 13.76 -58.66 44.68
CA MET A 1 12.64 -58.42 45.59
C MET A 1 11.97 -57.11 45.12
N ALA A 2 10.90 -57.23 44.36
CA ALA A 2 9.52 -57.12 44.77
C ALA A 2 9.25 -55.77 45.40
N VAL A 3 8.27 -54.96 44.99
CA VAL A 3 6.85 -55.18 44.82
C VAL A 3 6.23 -54.09 43.94
N ALA A 4 5.28 -54.50 43.13
CA ALA A 4 4.41 -53.66 42.32
C ALA A 4 3.39 -52.90 43.20
N GLY A 5 2.96 -51.73 42.70
CA GLY A 5 1.82 -50.97 43.18
C GLY A 5 1.05 -50.40 42.00
N GLN A 6 0.05 -51.14 41.54
CA GLN A 6 -1.01 -50.64 40.67
C GLN A 6 -2.00 -49.87 41.49
N GLN A 7 -2.36 -48.67 41.08
CA GLN A 7 -3.62 -48.04 41.46
C GLN A 7 -4.37 -47.59 40.22
N ALA A 8 -5.57 -48.11 40.13
CA ALA A 8 -6.57 -47.81 39.14
C ALA A 8 -7.04 -46.36 39.26
N MET A 9 -7.22 -45.70 38.16
CA MET A 9 -7.93 -44.45 38.06
C MET A 9 -9.35 -44.63 37.61
N ASP A 10 -10.20 -44.13 38.41
CA ASP A 10 -11.62 -44.04 38.33
C ASP A 10 -12.09 -43.27 37.10
N ARG A 11 -13.11 -43.83 36.46
CA ARG A 11 -13.86 -43.18 35.38
C ARG A 11 -15.00 -42.41 36.05
N SER A 12 -15.00 -41.10 35.90
CA SER A 12 -16.21 -40.32 36.16
C SER A 12 -16.60 -39.51 34.91
N ASP A 13 -17.68 -39.96 34.35
CA ASP A 13 -18.79 -39.28 33.73
C ASP A 13 -18.56 -37.99 32.97
N PHE A 14 -18.54 -38.16 31.65
CA PHE A 14 -18.78 -37.10 30.69
C PHE A 14 -20.28 -36.88 30.58
N HIS A 15 -20.79 -35.85 31.25
CA HIS A 15 -22.15 -35.38 31.06
C HIS A 15 -22.22 -34.50 29.81
N SER A 16 -22.86 -35.05 28.78
CA SER A 16 -23.30 -34.31 27.61
C SER A 16 -24.42 -33.36 28.04
N SER A 17 -24.21 -32.08 27.87
CA SER A 17 -25.28 -31.09 27.77
C SER A 17 -25.38 -30.62 26.34
N GLU A 18 -26.19 -31.33 25.58
CA GLU A 18 -26.88 -30.78 24.41
C GLU A 18 -27.90 -29.77 24.93
N ASP A 19 -28.06 -28.69 24.18
CA ASP A 19 -29.03 -27.62 24.18
C ASP A 19 -28.47 -26.25 24.52
N ASN A 20 -28.07 -25.58 23.43
CA ASN A 20 -28.33 -24.16 23.15
C ASN A 20 -27.75 -23.76 21.79
N VAL A 21 -28.31 -24.34 20.74
CA VAL A 21 -28.24 -23.71 19.41
C VAL A 21 -29.36 -22.68 19.38
N ILE A 22 -29.10 -21.50 19.87
CA ILE A 22 -29.99 -20.36 19.64
C ILE A 22 -29.73 -19.91 18.20
N ASP A 23 -30.76 -20.12 17.41
CA ASP A 23 -30.96 -19.65 16.05
C ASP A 23 -30.69 -18.15 15.96
N ARG A 24 -29.48 -17.79 15.52
CA ARG A 24 -29.05 -16.41 15.21
C ARG A 24 -29.25 -16.03 13.76
N ALA A 25 -29.98 -16.83 13.01
CA ALA A 25 -30.24 -16.57 11.59
C ALA A 25 -31.51 -15.74 11.32
N ALA A 26 -32.25 -15.30 12.34
CA ALA A 26 -33.52 -14.62 12.15
C ALA A 26 -33.57 -13.13 12.55
N ILE A 27 -32.41 -12.48 12.79
CA ILE A 27 -32.39 -11.05 13.20
C ILE A 27 -31.64 -10.13 12.20
N ILE A 28 -31.27 -10.62 11.02
CA ILE A 28 -30.52 -9.80 10.04
C ILE A 28 -31.39 -9.32 8.85
N ASP A 29 -32.67 -9.63 8.81
CA ASP A 29 -33.49 -9.32 7.63
C ASP A 29 -34.41 -8.07 7.74
N GLU A 30 -34.41 -7.32 8.82
CA GLU A 30 -35.28 -6.13 8.91
C GLU A 30 -34.57 -4.76 8.90
N GLU A 31 -33.25 -4.68 9.00
CA GLU A 31 -32.54 -3.38 8.94
C GLU A 31 -31.89 -3.06 7.58
N ASN A 32 -31.89 -3.98 6.63
CA ASN A 32 -31.28 -3.77 5.32
C ASN A 32 -32.26 -3.36 4.20
N SER A 33 -33.50 -3.13 4.54
CA SER A 33 -34.57 -2.80 3.57
C SER A 33 -34.85 -1.29 3.43
N MET A 34 -34.11 -0.42 4.15
CA MET A 34 -34.30 1.04 4.08
C MET A 34 -33.16 1.85 3.47
N LEU A 35 -32.20 1.22 2.78
CA LEU A 35 -31.10 1.91 2.11
C LEU A 35 -31.07 1.73 0.60
N VAL A 36 -32.18 1.25 -0.01
CA VAL A 36 -32.34 1.25 -1.46
C VAL A 36 -33.23 2.43 -1.83
N GLY A 37 -32.63 3.54 -2.21
CA GLY A 37 -33.38 4.66 -2.74
C GLY A 37 -32.82 6.04 -2.40
N LYS A 38 -31.55 6.26 -2.60
CA LYS A 38 -31.02 7.60 -2.87
C LYS A 38 -29.96 7.49 -3.96
N GLU A 39 -30.40 7.70 -5.19
CA GLU A 39 -29.53 8.11 -6.28
C GLU A 39 -28.84 9.39 -5.82
N VAL A 40 -27.53 9.31 -5.61
CA VAL A 40 -26.67 10.48 -5.55
C VAL A 40 -26.15 10.67 -6.96
N GLU A 41 -26.94 11.35 -7.78
CA GLU A 41 -26.41 12.06 -8.94
C GLU A 41 -25.60 13.23 -8.41
N ASP A 42 -24.30 13.06 -8.31
CA ASP A 42 -23.33 14.13 -8.55
C ASP A 42 -21.94 13.52 -8.79
N THR A 43 -21.74 13.00 -10.01
CA THR A 43 -20.42 12.72 -10.54
C THR A 43 -19.86 13.96 -11.20
N THR A 44 -19.53 14.97 -10.41
CA THR A 44 -18.56 15.96 -10.84
C THR A 44 -17.19 15.29 -10.76
N PRO A 45 -16.44 15.16 -11.88
CA PRO A 45 -15.05 14.71 -11.78
C PRO A 45 -14.30 15.74 -10.94
N LEU A 46 -13.79 15.30 -9.79
CA LEU A 46 -12.86 16.08 -9.01
C LEU A 46 -11.63 16.32 -9.88
N THR A 47 -11.61 17.47 -10.52
CA THR A 47 -10.43 17.99 -11.19
C THR A 47 -9.27 17.92 -10.21
N ALA A 48 -8.14 17.35 -10.65
CA ALA A 48 -6.92 17.28 -9.86
C ALA A 48 -6.65 18.62 -9.20
N THR A 49 -6.89 18.70 -7.90
CA THR A 49 -6.62 19.92 -7.13
C THR A 49 -5.11 20.01 -7.02
N LYS A 50 -4.54 20.94 -7.77
CA LYS A 50 -3.15 21.39 -7.65
C LYS A 50 -2.90 21.65 -6.17
N GLY A 51 -2.06 20.80 -5.54
CA GLY A 51 -1.91 20.70 -4.10
C GLY A 51 -1.81 22.05 -3.41
N MET A 52 -2.76 22.31 -2.54
CA MET A 52 -2.64 23.38 -1.54
C MET A 52 -1.53 22.93 -0.57
N LYS A 53 -0.59 23.84 -0.31
CA LYS A 53 0.50 23.65 0.66
C LYS A 53 -0.11 23.20 1.99
N GLY A 54 0.11 21.93 2.38
CA GLY A 54 -0.33 21.37 3.66
C GLY A 54 -1.40 20.26 3.61
N THR A 55 -1.91 19.87 2.43
CA THR A 55 -2.83 18.74 2.33
C THR A 55 -2.13 17.56 1.66
N PRO A 56 -2.05 16.38 2.31
CA PRO A 56 -1.47 15.19 1.69
C PRO A 56 -2.15 14.84 0.38
N GLY A 57 -1.37 14.47 -0.64
CA GLY A 57 -1.89 13.90 -1.87
C GLY A 57 -2.49 12.52 -1.60
N ILE A 58 -3.63 12.22 -2.19
CA ILE A 58 -4.28 10.91 -2.06
C ILE A 58 -4.24 10.22 -3.42
N VAL A 59 -3.81 8.95 -3.43
CA VAL A 59 -3.88 8.11 -4.64
C VAL A 59 -5.35 7.89 -4.98
N GLN A 60 -5.74 8.29 -6.19
CA GLN A 60 -7.10 8.19 -6.69
C GLN A 60 -7.26 6.97 -7.62
N ASP A 61 -8.50 6.56 -7.86
CA ASP A 61 -8.80 5.48 -8.80
C ASP A 61 -8.55 5.96 -10.24
N THR A 62 -7.42 5.55 -10.81
CA THR A 62 -7.03 5.85 -12.19
C THR A 62 -6.74 4.55 -12.93
N LYS A 63 -7.56 4.26 -13.94
CA LYS A 63 -7.44 3.03 -14.76
C LYS A 63 -6.33 3.07 -15.81
N SER A 64 -5.72 4.24 -16.04
CA SER A 64 -4.62 4.42 -17.00
C SER A 64 -3.59 5.36 -16.42
N ASN A 65 -2.33 5.06 -16.63
CA ASN A 65 -1.21 5.89 -16.24
C ASN A 65 -0.33 6.17 -17.46
N GLU A 66 0.07 7.43 -17.64
CA GLU A 66 0.89 7.82 -18.80
C GLU A 66 2.34 7.35 -18.67
N ILE A 67 2.83 7.20 -17.43
CA ILE A 67 4.21 6.79 -17.14
C ILE A 67 4.36 5.28 -17.23
N VAL A 68 3.40 4.49 -16.70
CA VAL A 68 3.45 3.01 -16.70
C VAL A 68 2.72 2.44 -17.89
N LYS A 69 3.42 1.71 -18.72
CA LYS A 69 2.89 1.01 -19.93
C LYS A 69 2.84 -0.51 -19.73
N SER A 70 3.71 -1.04 -18.88
CA SER A 70 3.80 -2.48 -18.59
C SER A 70 4.48 -2.72 -17.24
N PHE A 71 4.39 -3.98 -16.78
CA PHE A 71 5.01 -4.46 -15.56
C PHE A 71 6.03 -5.54 -15.91
N ALA A 72 7.20 -5.50 -15.29
CA ALA A 72 8.16 -6.59 -15.38
C ALA A 72 7.65 -7.82 -14.60
N ASP A 73 8.22 -8.99 -14.87
CA ASP A 73 7.93 -10.19 -14.11
C ASP A 73 8.14 -9.95 -12.60
N GLU A 74 7.33 -10.61 -11.76
CA GLU A 74 7.34 -10.49 -10.29
C GLU A 74 6.78 -9.17 -9.70
N VAL A 75 6.41 -8.20 -10.53
CA VAL A 75 5.69 -7.01 -10.04
C VAL A 75 4.22 -7.36 -9.82
N VAL A 76 3.74 -7.15 -8.59
CA VAL A 76 2.31 -7.19 -8.31
C VAL A 76 1.69 -5.89 -8.80
N GLU A 77 0.80 -5.98 -9.79
CA GLU A 77 0.14 -4.81 -10.35
C GLU A 77 -0.65 -4.06 -9.28
N PRO A 78 -0.39 -2.75 -9.10
CA PRO A 78 -1.16 -1.94 -8.18
C PRO A 78 -2.64 -1.83 -8.60
N ILE A 79 -3.52 -1.75 -7.62
CA ILE A 79 -4.97 -1.56 -7.86
C ILE A 79 -5.22 -0.18 -8.50
N ASN A 80 -4.54 0.85 -7.99
CA ASN A 80 -4.60 2.22 -8.48
C ASN A 80 -3.19 2.81 -8.55
N ILE A 81 -2.97 3.73 -9.49
CA ILE A 81 -1.70 4.43 -9.67
C ILE A 81 -1.99 5.93 -9.80
N THR A 82 -1.29 6.76 -9.03
CA THR A 82 -1.36 8.22 -9.13
C THR A 82 0.03 8.82 -9.23
N ASN A 83 0.19 9.79 -10.13
CA ASN A 83 1.44 10.51 -10.32
C ASN A 83 1.46 11.77 -9.44
N PHE A 84 2.59 12.03 -8.82
CA PHE A 84 2.85 13.21 -8.01
C PHE A 84 4.13 13.89 -8.48
N GLU A 85 4.06 15.18 -8.72
CA GLU A 85 5.24 15.97 -9.07
C GLU A 85 6.00 16.39 -7.80
N THR A 86 7.31 16.31 -7.85
CA THR A 86 8.21 16.84 -6.82
C THR A 86 8.42 18.35 -7.02
N THR A 87 8.79 19.00 -5.94
CA THR A 87 9.26 20.40 -5.98
C THR A 87 10.70 20.42 -5.46
N ASP A 88 11.64 20.84 -6.30
CA ASP A 88 13.07 20.84 -5.97
C ASP A 88 13.55 19.45 -5.48
N ASN A 89 13.11 18.41 -6.16
CA ASN A 89 13.34 16.99 -5.81
C ASN A 89 12.71 16.52 -4.49
N VAL A 90 11.92 17.35 -3.82
CA VAL A 90 11.19 16.98 -2.61
C VAL A 90 9.81 16.43 -2.99
N THR A 91 9.51 15.22 -2.54
CA THR A 91 8.18 14.61 -2.74
C THR A 91 7.13 15.30 -1.87
N PRO A 92 5.88 15.44 -2.34
CA PRO A 92 4.79 15.86 -1.45
C PRO A 92 4.51 14.79 -0.39
N GLU A 93 3.83 15.18 0.69
CA GLU A 93 3.18 14.23 1.57
C GLU A 93 2.07 13.50 0.82
N VAL A 94 2.01 12.16 0.94
CA VAL A 94 1.02 11.34 0.24
C VAL A 94 0.39 10.29 1.14
N ILE A 95 -0.87 9.99 0.88
CA ILE A 95 -1.58 8.86 1.46
C ILE A 95 -1.76 7.82 0.35
N VAL A 96 -1.21 6.63 0.56
CA VAL A 96 -1.25 5.52 -0.38
C VAL A 96 -2.19 4.44 0.18
N PRO A 97 -3.39 4.25 -0.40
CA PRO A 97 -4.30 3.18 -0.01
C PRO A 97 -3.68 1.79 -0.20
N ASN A 98 -4.24 0.78 0.47
CA ASN A 98 -3.81 -0.61 0.31
C ASN A 98 -3.76 -1.03 -1.17
N GLY A 99 -2.67 -1.67 -1.58
CA GLY A 99 -2.46 -2.17 -2.93
C GLY A 99 -2.32 -1.11 -4.01
N SER A 100 -2.27 0.17 -3.64
CA SER A 100 -2.14 1.29 -4.59
C SER A 100 -0.69 1.76 -4.68
N ALA A 101 -0.37 2.47 -5.77
CA ALA A 101 0.94 3.04 -6.02
C ALA A 101 0.89 4.57 -6.17
N ALA A 102 1.89 5.25 -5.63
CA ALA A 102 2.25 6.61 -5.97
C ALA A 102 3.52 6.60 -6.81
N ILE A 103 3.53 7.34 -7.90
CA ILE A 103 4.71 7.55 -8.75
C ILE A 103 5.15 9.00 -8.57
N PHE A 104 6.43 9.19 -8.37
CA PHE A 104 7.02 10.51 -8.29
C PHE A 104 7.73 10.87 -9.59
N SER A 105 7.54 12.10 -10.04
CA SER A 105 8.17 12.71 -11.18
C SER A 105 8.73 14.09 -10.81
N GLN A 106 9.63 14.61 -11.61
CA GLN A 106 10.04 16.00 -11.55
C GLN A 106 8.90 16.93 -12.04
N ALA A 107 9.05 18.22 -11.85
CA ALA A 107 8.13 19.24 -12.35
C ALA A 107 7.90 19.07 -13.87
N GLY A 108 6.64 19.10 -14.29
CA GLY A 108 6.25 18.86 -15.66
C GLY A 108 6.10 17.40 -16.05
N GLY A 109 6.10 16.48 -15.06
CA GLY A 109 5.83 15.06 -15.27
C GLY A 109 7.00 14.28 -15.86
N THR A 110 8.22 14.84 -15.89
CA THR A 110 9.43 14.16 -16.37
C THR A 110 10.10 13.34 -15.27
N GLY A 111 10.81 12.29 -15.65
CA GLY A 111 11.63 11.50 -14.71
C GLY A 111 13.02 12.13 -14.48
N TRP A 112 13.82 11.45 -13.68
CA TRP A 112 15.23 11.76 -13.47
C TRP A 112 16.07 11.14 -14.59
N ILE A 113 16.86 11.96 -15.29
CA ILE A 113 17.80 11.49 -16.30
C ILE A 113 19.02 10.96 -15.56
N CYS A 114 19.24 9.66 -15.62
CA CYS A 114 20.36 8.98 -15.01
C CYS A 114 21.27 8.35 -16.07
N ASN A 115 22.57 8.34 -15.82
CA ASN A 115 23.54 7.66 -16.66
C ASN A 115 23.95 6.31 -16.04
N ASP A 116 24.43 5.41 -16.85
CA ASP A 116 25.04 4.16 -16.36
C ASP A 116 26.15 4.47 -15.34
N GLY A 117 26.05 3.84 -14.18
CA GLY A 117 26.93 4.04 -13.02
C GLY A 117 26.45 5.04 -11.98
N ASP A 118 25.44 5.88 -12.29
CA ASP A 118 24.81 6.77 -11.32
C ASP A 118 24.02 5.96 -10.27
N GLU A 119 23.54 6.63 -9.22
CA GLU A 119 22.62 6.08 -8.23
C GLU A 119 21.36 6.92 -8.17
N LEU A 120 20.19 6.29 -8.27
CA LEU A 120 18.90 6.89 -7.95
C LEU A 120 18.59 6.63 -6.49
N ILE A 121 18.43 7.68 -5.71
CA ILE A 121 18.25 7.58 -4.26
C ILE A 121 16.92 8.23 -3.88
N TYR A 122 16.12 7.53 -3.08
CA TYR A 122 14.91 8.11 -2.46
C TYR A 122 14.98 7.94 -0.95
N ARG A 123 14.98 9.04 -0.21
CA ARG A 123 14.87 9.07 1.25
C ARG A 123 13.43 9.28 1.62
N PHE A 124 12.90 8.39 2.43
CA PHE A 124 11.51 8.36 2.82
C PHE A 124 11.34 8.34 4.33
N GLU A 125 10.21 8.86 4.79
CA GLU A 125 9.74 8.74 6.17
C GLU A 125 8.23 8.49 6.15
N LYS A 126 7.77 7.46 6.88
CA LYS A 126 6.36 7.18 7.11
C LYS A 126 5.85 7.97 8.30
N PHE A 127 4.59 8.39 8.26
CA PHE A 127 3.92 8.78 9.50
C PHE A 127 3.74 7.56 10.40
N PRO A 128 3.81 7.72 11.73
CA PRO A 128 3.53 6.63 12.66
C PRO A 128 2.16 6.00 12.39
N SER A 129 2.08 4.67 12.43
CA SER A 129 0.86 3.91 12.25
C SER A 129 0.33 3.41 13.57
N GLU A 130 -0.98 3.57 13.82
CA GLU A 130 -1.67 3.03 15.00
C GLU A 130 -1.93 1.52 14.87
N VAL A 131 -1.88 0.98 13.65
CA VAL A 131 -2.20 -0.42 13.35
C VAL A 131 -0.99 -1.35 13.28
N GLY A 132 0.20 -0.84 13.58
CA GLY A 132 1.44 -1.62 13.58
C GLY A 132 2.32 -1.43 12.35
N ALA A 133 3.24 -2.37 12.09
CA ALA A 133 4.21 -2.25 11.01
C ALA A 133 3.54 -2.29 9.63
N GLN A 134 3.82 -1.28 8.83
CA GLN A 134 3.33 -1.18 7.46
C GLN A 134 4.44 -1.48 6.46
N THR A 135 4.12 -2.27 5.43
CA THR A 135 5.05 -2.62 4.36
C THR A 135 4.95 -1.62 3.21
N LEU A 136 6.03 -0.92 2.97
CA LEU A 136 6.23 -0.07 1.81
C LEU A 136 7.12 -0.80 0.80
N VAL A 137 6.71 -0.82 -0.47
CA VAL A 137 7.56 -1.30 -1.57
C VAL A 137 8.02 -0.08 -2.36
N ILE A 138 9.31 0.06 -2.60
CA ILE A 138 9.90 1.16 -3.37
C ILE A 138 10.68 0.59 -4.53
N GLY A 139 10.48 1.13 -5.73
CA GLY A 139 11.19 0.71 -6.92
C GLY A 139 11.22 1.81 -7.97
N TYR A 140 11.55 1.43 -9.18
CA TYR A 140 11.71 2.37 -10.29
C TYR A 140 10.91 1.96 -11.53
N ILE A 141 10.69 2.93 -12.41
CA ILE A 141 10.13 2.74 -13.73
C ILE A 141 11.15 3.26 -14.74
N LEU A 142 11.43 2.48 -15.77
CA LEU A 142 12.30 2.83 -16.88
C LEU A 142 11.62 2.46 -18.19
N ASP A 143 11.63 3.37 -19.18
CA ASP A 143 11.03 3.16 -20.50
C ASP A 143 9.53 2.77 -20.44
N GLY A 144 8.83 3.13 -19.36
CA GLY A 144 7.43 2.79 -19.14
C GLY A 144 7.21 1.40 -18.52
N VAL A 145 8.25 0.69 -18.16
CA VAL A 145 8.18 -0.61 -17.47
C VAL A 145 8.40 -0.38 -15.97
N MET A 146 7.46 -0.82 -15.14
CA MET A 146 7.62 -0.87 -13.69
C MET A 146 8.42 -2.13 -13.32
N TYR A 147 9.55 -1.96 -12.65
CA TYR A 147 10.43 -3.05 -12.22
C TYR A 147 10.17 -3.43 -10.76
N PRO A 148 10.52 -4.66 -10.34
CA PRO A 148 10.37 -5.08 -8.94
C PRO A 148 11.08 -4.16 -7.98
N GLY A 149 10.41 -3.82 -6.86
CA GLY A 149 10.95 -2.95 -5.83
C GLY A 149 11.41 -3.71 -4.59
N GLU A 150 12.01 -2.96 -3.67
CA GLU A 150 12.45 -3.44 -2.37
C GLU A 150 11.39 -3.18 -1.29
N LYS A 151 11.32 -4.04 -0.28
CA LYS A 151 10.34 -3.97 0.82
C LYS A 151 10.94 -3.33 2.06
N TYR A 152 10.24 -2.34 2.61
CA TYR A 152 10.63 -1.61 3.81
C TYR A 152 9.54 -1.72 4.89
N LEU A 153 9.92 -2.29 6.04
CA LEU A 153 9.07 -2.36 7.24
C LEU A 153 9.37 -1.21 8.22
N VAL A 154 10.55 -0.60 8.10
CA VAL A 154 11.01 0.52 8.93
C VAL A 154 10.20 1.80 8.68
N GLU A 155 10.19 2.71 9.66
CA GLU A 155 9.45 3.98 9.54
C GLU A 155 10.14 4.96 8.60
N ASP A 156 11.46 4.99 8.58
CA ASP A 156 12.27 5.83 7.70
C ASP A 156 13.42 5.03 7.10
N GLY A 157 13.94 5.51 5.99
CA GLY A 157 15.05 4.83 5.33
C GLY A 157 15.40 5.45 3.98
N GLU A 158 16.22 4.72 3.27
CA GLU A 158 16.73 5.13 1.97
C GLU A 158 16.66 3.95 1.01
N TYR A 159 16.00 4.15 -0.12
CA TYR A 159 16.05 3.28 -1.27
C TYR A 159 17.18 3.74 -2.18
N ARG A 160 18.03 2.80 -2.63
CA ARG A 160 19.14 3.05 -3.57
C ARG A 160 19.05 2.10 -4.74
N HIS A 161 19.06 2.64 -5.93
CA HIS A 161 19.15 1.86 -7.16
C HIS A 161 20.37 2.29 -7.95
N LYS A 162 21.31 1.37 -8.14
CA LYS A 162 22.46 1.60 -9.02
C LYS A 162 22.01 1.47 -10.46
N ILE A 163 22.23 2.51 -11.24
CA ILE A 163 21.86 2.58 -12.64
C ILE A 163 22.78 1.69 -13.47
N ASP A 164 22.21 0.76 -14.21
CA ASP A 164 22.90 -0.14 -15.14
C ASP A 164 22.60 0.19 -16.61
N LYS A 165 21.68 1.12 -16.85
CA LYS A 165 21.29 1.58 -18.18
C LYS A 165 20.92 3.05 -18.11
N SER A 166 21.57 3.89 -18.95
CA SER A 166 21.17 5.31 -19.03
C SER A 166 19.73 5.45 -19.53
N GLY A 167 18.96 6.36 -18.92
CA GLY A 167 17.57 6.57 -19.27
C GLY A 167 16.85 7.55 -18.37
N GLU A 168 15.55 7.66 -18.57
CA GLU A 168 14.64 8.45 -17.76
C GLU A 168 13.96 7.53 -16.73
N TYR A 169 14.23 7.78 -15.46
CA TYR A 169 13.76 6.98 -14.34
C TYR A 169 12.69 7.72 -13.53
N PHE A 170 11.69 6.98 -13.08
CA PHE A 170 10.71 7.46 -12.08
C PHE A 170 10.81 6.58 -10.84
N VAL A 171 10.59 7.15 -9.68
CA VAL A 171 10.47 6.40 -8.43
C VAL A 171 9.00 6.11 -8.17
N TYR A 172 8.69 4.90 -7.76
CA TYR A 172 7.37 4.54 -7.30
C TYR A 172 7.39 3.99 -5.87
N VAL A 173 6.26 4.12 -5.18
CA VAL A 173 6.00 3.47 -3.91
C VAL A 173 4.67 2.73 -3.98
N ILE A 174 4.60 1.51 -3.42
CA ILE A 174 3.37 0.73 -3.29
C ILE A 174 3.14 0.45 -1.81
N ASN A 175 1.91 0.65 -1.36
CA ASN A 175 1.48 0.20 -0.05
C ASN A 175 1.09 -1.28 -0.13
N ALA A 176 1.92 -2.16 0.45
CA ALA A 176 1.65 -3.60 0.55
C ALA A 176 1.06 -3.99 1.92
N SER A 177 0.48 -3.03 2.66
CA SER A 177 -0.21 -3.25 3.94
C SER A 177 -1.72 -3.23 3.76
N SER A 178 -2.46 -3.73 4.74
CA SER A 178 -3.94 -3.71 4.75
C SER A 178 -4.53 -2.31 4.93
N ASP A 179 -3.82 -1.43 5.62
CA ASP A 179 -4.30 -0.09 5.97
C ASP A 179 -3.61 0.98 5.12
N PRO A 180 -4.22 2.17 4.95
CA PRO A 180 -3.59 3.28 4.26
C PRO A 180 -2.24 3.64 4.87
N LEU A 181 -1.24 3.86 4.03
CA LEU A 181 0.11 4.24 4.44
C LEU A 181 0.31 5.72 4.10
N SER A 182 0.74 6.50 5.09
CA SER A 182 1.03 7.92 4.90
C SER A 182 2.54 8.15 4.89
N LEU A 183 3.02 8.83 3.87
CA LEU A 183 4.41 9.24 3.72
C LEU A 183 4.54 10.73 3.95
N LYS A 184 5.56 11.12 4.69
CA LYS A 184 6.03 12.50 4.78
C LYS A 184 6.74 12.90 3.49
N SER A 185 7.00 14.19 3.36
CA SER A 185 7.87 14.68 2.29
C SER A 185 9.26 14.04 2.41
N GLY A 186 9.74 13.49 1.32
CA GLY A 186 11.08 12.89 1.19
C GLY A 186 11.85 13.57 0.08
N ASP A 187 13.08 13.15 -0.18
CA ASP A 187 13.89 13.67 -1.28
C ASP A 187 14.35 12.57 -2.24
N ILE A 188 14.35 12.90 -3.53
CA ILE A 188 14.86 12.04 -4.59
C ILE A 188 16.03 12.74 -5.26
N CYS A 189 17.15 12.05 -5.39
CA CYS A 189 18.35 12.55 -6.07
C CYS A 189 19.02 11.46 -6.91
N ASN A 190 19.83 11.87 -7.87
CA ASN A 190 20.63 11.06 -8.76
C ASN A 190 22.02 11.65 -8.95
#